data_85b5d5042e62c8d507e192e520b0f3c8
#
_entry.id   85b5d5042e62c8d507e192e520b0f3c8
#
_cell.length_a   1.000
_cell.length_b   1.000
_cell.length_c   1.000
_cell.angle_alpha   90.00
_cell.angle_beta   90.00
_cell.angle_gamma   90.00
#
_symmetry.space_group_name_H-M   'P 1'
#
loop_
_entity.id
_entity.type
_entity.pdbx_description
1 polymer ?
#
loop_
_entity_poly.entity_id
_entity_poly.type
_entity_poly.pdbx_seq_one_letter_code
_entity_poly.pdbx_strand_id
1 'polypeptide(L)'
;MIIAALLAAASPAAWAQAVPETAAPPQGINLGGTSFLDGFGSMQPGWTAIEYLRYYDFDAIKNANGDNSLAFRDPKVGVSVALTQLIYVTPYIWKGGSLSFNAIVPLVNYDTSVAADSPVRLSSNGLGMGDISFGPALQMPPVMRDGRVFFFQRFAIDAFAPVGKFDRDIAINQSTGFWSVAPHWAFTVQPSDTWEISGRLNYLYNFRTSRAGGVPPIPGFRFRNGQAGDVLWANFASSVKVTEQLRLGINGYYLQQLKNNRTNDQSVPDSKRRQFYVGPGLSWRFDEKNLLNFNVYLPIEVENSVAGNSYNLMIVHSL
;
A
#
# COMPACT_ATOMS: atom_id res chain seq x y z
N MET A 1 7.63 -3.67 -6.94
CA MET A 1 8.86 -3.51 -7.74
C MET A 1 9.00 -4.56 -8.85
N ILE A 2 7.96 -5.32 -9.12
CA ILE A 2 7.97 -6.49 -10.03
C ILE A 2 8.00 -6.12 -11.51
N ILE A 3 7.55 -4.94 -11.88
CA ILE A 3 7.28 -4.60 -13.30
C ILE A 3 8.27 -3.59 -13.86
N ALA A 4 9.00 -2.92 -13.00
CA ALA A 4 9.86 -1.82 -13.35
C ALA A 4 10.99 -2.14 -14.34
N ALA A 5 11.59 -3.30 -14.25
CA ALA A 5 12.72 -3.68 -15.13
C ALA A 5 12.29 -4.38 -16.42
N LEU A 6 11.00 -4.67 -16.62
CA LEU A 6 10.57 -5.70 -17.55
C LEU A 6 9.58 -5.24 -18.65
N LEU A 7 9.05 -4.01 -18.55
CA LEU A 7 8.14 -3.46 -19.57
C LEU A 7 8.85 -2.98 -20.85
N ALA A 8 10.17 -2.97 -20.89
CA ALA A 8 10.96 -2.60 -22.07
C ALA A 8 11.11 -3.73 -23.11
N ALA A 9 10.37 -4.82 -23.01
CA ALA A 9 10.45 -5.97 -23.91
C ALA A 9 9.62 -5.79 -25.20
N ALA A 10 9.76 -4.65 -25.88
CA ALA A 10 9.29 -4.50 -27.26
C ALA A 10 10.52 -4.41 -28.17
N SER A 11 10.76 -5.41 -28.98
CA SER A 11 11.78 -5.57 -30.05
C SER A 11 13.25 -5.21 -29.75
N PRO A 12 14.22 -5.98 -30.25
CA PRO A 12 15.65 -5.74 -29.99
C PRO A 12 16.18 -4.37 -30.44
N ALA A 13 15.52 -3.73 -31.41
CA ALA A 13 15.90 -2.40 -31.90
C ALA A 13 15.44 -1.25 -30.99
N ALA A 14 14.41 -1.45 -30.16
CA ALA A 14 13.93 -0.44 -29.22
C ALA A 14 14.74 -0.39 -27.90
N TRP A 15 15.49 -1.44 -27.58
CA TRP A 15 16.27 -1.53 -26.35
C TRP A 15 17.45 -0.55 -26.27
N ALA A 16 18.00 -0.16 -27.40
CA ALA A 16 19.17 0.73 -27.43
C ALA A 16 18.87 2.17 -26.99
N GLN A 17 17.59 2.56 -26.84
CA GLN A 17 17.18 3.93 -26.47
C GLN A 17 16.23 3.99 -25.26
N ALA A 18 15.70 2.87 -24.75
CA ALA A 18 14.78 2.89 -23.64
C ALA A 18 15.51 3.03 -22.29
N VAL A 19 15.10 4.01 -21.48
CA VAL A 19 15.59 4.17 -20.11
C VAL A 19 14.95 3.07 -19.25
N PRO A 20 15.72 2.15 -18.64
CA PRO A 20 15.15 1.07 -17.85
C PRO A 20 14.56 1.63 -16.55
N GLU A 21 13.45 1.08 -16.14
CA GLU A 21 12.85 1.41 -14.84
C GLU A 21 13.62 0.69 -13.73
N THR A 22 14.22 1.45 -12.80
CA THR A 22 15.08 0.93 -11.74
C THR A 22 14.56 1.20 -10.33
N ALA A 23 13.52 2.04 -10.23
CA ALA A 23 12.83 2.34 -8.97
C ALA A 23 11.34 2.50 -9.26
N ALA A 24 10.51 1.96 -8.40
CA ALA A 24 9.07 2.04 -8.50
C ALA A 24 8.45 2.28 -7.11
N PRO A 25 7.26 2.90 -7.01
CA PRO A 25 6.60 3.11 -5.73
C PRO A 25 6.48 1.82 -4.93
N PRO A 26 6.64 1.88 -3.59
CA PRO A 26 6.55 0.69 -2.73
C PRO A 26 5.19 0.02 -2.85
N GLN A 27 5.18 -1.32 -2.85
CA GLN A 27 3.95 -2.12 -2.83
C GLN A 27 3.36 -2.22 -1.41
N GLY A 28 4.19 -2.01 -0.38
CA GLY A 28 3.83 -2.14 1.03
C GLY A 28 3.15 -0.91 1.64
N ILE A 29 2.78 0.09 0.84
CA ILE A 29 1.99 1.22 1.33
C ILE A 29 0.57 0.77 1.70
N ASN A 30 -0.12 1.57 2.48
CA ASN A 30 -1.42 1.22 3.04
C ASN A 30 -2.57 1.21 2.00
N LEU A 31 -2.41 0.46 0.91
CA LEU A 31 -3.48 0.21 -0.06
C LEU A 31 -4.47 -0.80 0.52
N GLY A 32 -5.73 -0.36 0.69
CA GLY A 32 -6.75 -1.19 1.28
C GLY A 32 -6.46 -1.66 2.71
N GLY A 33 -5.47 -1.07 3.38
CA GLY A 33 -5.13 -1.41 4.77
C GLY A 33 -6.05 -0.79 5.80
N THR A 34 -7.01 -0.01 5.37
CA THR A 34 -8.03 0.63 6.19
C THR A 34 -9.38 -0.02 5.94
N SER A 35 -10.28 0.10 6.90
CA SER A 35 -11.62 -0.45 6.81
C SER A 35 -12.64 0.59 7.27
N PHE A 36 -13.76 0.13 7.80
CA PHE A 36 -14.81 0.98 8.34
C PHE A 36 -14.34 1.78 9.55
N LEU A 37 -14.88 2.97 9.71
CA LEU A 37 -14.60 3.87 10.82
C LEU A 37 -13.12 4.31 10.90
N ASP A 38 -12.43 4.44 9.77
CA ASP A 38 -10.98 4.70 9.69
C ASP A 38 -10.54 6.03 10.33
N GLY A 39 -11.42 7.02 10.41
CA GLY A 39 -11.15 8.27 11.12
C GLY A 39 -11.06 8.14 12.63
N PHE A 40 -11.58 7.05 13.20
CA PHE A 40 -11.52 6.79 14.64
C PHE A 40 -10.10 6.39 15.06
N GLY A 41 -9.70 6.89 16.22
CA GLY A 41 -8.50 6.50 16.94
C GLY A 41 -8.70 6.77 18.42
N SER A 42 -7.96 6.07 19.27
CA SER A 42 -7.99 6.35 20.70
C SER A 42 -7.49 7.76 20.98
N MET A 43 -8.16 8.45 21.88
CA MET A 43 -7.70 9.72 22.48
C MET A 43 -7.20 9.51 23.92
N GLN A 44 -7.39 8.32 24.46
CA GLN A 44 -6.90 7.95 25.80
C GLN A 44 -5.46 7.46 25.68
N PRO A 45 -4.53 7.91 26.58
CA PRO A 45 -3.17 7.40 26.61
C PRO A 45 -3.13 5.88 26.80
N GLY A 46 -2.24 5.22 26.07
CA GLY A 46 -2.09 3.76 26.13
C GLY A 46 -1.60 3.17 24.82
N TRP A 47 -1.52 1.84 24.78
CA TRP A 47 -1.05 1.09 23.65
C TRP A 47 -2.20 0.41 22.91
N THR A 48 -2.05 0.30 21.59
CA THR A 48 -2.90 -0.52 20.72
C THR A 48 -2.00 -1.35 19.83
N ALA A 49 -2.26 -2.64 19.73
CA ALA A 49 -1.63 -3.54 18.77
C ALA A 49 -2.62 -3.85 17.65
N ILE A 50 -2.14 -3.81 16.41
CA ILE A 50 -2.92 -4.20 15.23
C ILE A 50 -2.10 -5.21 14.44
N GLU A 51 -2.73 -6.33 14.10
CA GLU A 51 -2.15 -7.33 13.22
C GLU A 51 -2.94 -7.36 11.92
N TYR A 52 -2.22 -7.28 10.79
CA TYR A 52 -2.80 -7.42 9.46
C TYR A 52 -2.26 -8.69 8.82
N LEU A 53 -3.15 -9.55 8.36
CA LEU A 53 -2.82 -10.70 7.53
C LEU A 53 -3.41 -10.45 6.15
N ARG A 54 -2.56 -10.33 5.14
CA ARG A 54 -2.96 -10.03 3.77
C ARG A 54 -2.51 -11.13 2.83
N TYR A 55 -3.36 -11.48 1.91
CA TYR A 55 -3.04 -12.36 0.81
C TYR A 55 -3.45 -11.71 -0.50
N TYR A 56 -2.52 -11.70 -1.45
CA TYR A 56 -2.74 -11.21 -2.79
C TYR A 56 -2.58 -12.37 -3.76
N ASP A 57 -3.57 -12.55 -4.63
CA ASP A 57 -3.59 -13.56 -5.70
C ASP A 57 -3.66 -12.82 -7.04
N PHE A 58 -2.49 -12.52 -7.57
CA PHE A 58 -2.37 -11.80 -8.83
C PHE A 58 -2.11 -12.77 -9.95
N ASP A 59 -2.95 -12.74 -10.98
CA ASP A 59 -2.91 -13.59 -12.15
C ASP A 59 -2.67 -12.84 -13.47
N ALA A 60 -2.49 -11.52 -13.39
CA ALA A 60 -2.16 -10.68 -14.53
C ALA A 60 -1.09 -9.65 -14.19
N ILE A 61 -0.28 -9.28 -15.17
CA ILE A 61 0.63 -8.13 -15.14
C ILE A 61 0.19 -7.19 -16.25
N LYS A 62 -0.18 -5.96 -15.87
CA LYS A 62 -0.75 -4.96 -16.78
C LYS A 62 0.32 -3.99 -17.27
N ASN A 63 0.23 -3.59 -18.53
CA ASN A 63 1.04 -2.53 -19.15
C ASN A 63 0.46 -1.13 -18.88
N ALA A 64 1.02 -0.10 -19.50
CA ALA A 64 0.60 1.30 -19.31
C ALA A 64 -0.83 1.60 -19.81
N ASN A 65 -1.38 0.76 -20.68
CA ASN A 65 -2.74 0.89 -21.22
C ASN A 65 -3.77 0.02 -20.48
N GLY A 66 -3.33 -0.74 -19.45
CA GLY A 66 -4.19 -1.68 -18.73
C GLY A 66 -4.38 -3.05 -19.42
N ASP A 67 -3.72 -3.29 -20.56
CA ASP A 67 -3.71 -4.58 -21.21
C ASP A 67 -2.77 -5.55 -20.51
N ASN A 68 -2.94 -6.86 -20.73
CA ASN A 68 -1.99 -7.86 -20.26
C ASN A 68 -0.64 -7.67 -20.95
N SER A 69 0.42 -7.59 -20.17
CA SER A 69 1.78 -7.46 -20.69
C SER A 69 2.20 -8.72 -21.44
N LEU A 70 2.61 -8.56 -22.70
CA LEU A 70 3.11 -9.66 -23.52
C LEU A 70 4.46 -10.21 -23.06
N ALA A 71 5.14 -9.52 -22.16
CA ALA A 71 6.41 -9.96 -21.58
C ALA A 71 6.24 -11.17 -20.62
N PHE A 72 5.02 -11.40 -20.13
CA PHE A 72 4.72 -12.46 -19.15
C PHE A 72 3.55 -13.32 -19.65
N ARG A 73 3.78 -14.63 -19.76
CA ARG A 73 2.74 -15.60 -20.06
C ARG A 73 2.33 -16.32 -18.79
N ASP A 74 1.02 -16.40 -18.54
CA ASP A 74 0.41 -17.02 -17.37
C ASP A 74 1.11 -16.65 -16.05
N PRO A 75 1.28 -15.34 -15.75
CA PRO A 75 1.95 -14.92 -14.54
C PRO A 75 1.10 -15.30 -13.33
N LYS A 76 1.77 -15.80 -12.28
CA LYS A 76 1.20 -16.01 -10.95
C LYS A 76 2.08 -15.31 -9.93
N VAL A 77 1.49 -14.43 -9.17
CA VAL A 77 2.20 -13.68 -8.12
C VAL A 77 1.38 -13.75 -6.85
N GLY A 78 1.66 -14.74 -6.02
CA GLY A 78 1.13 -14.85 -4.67
C GLY A 78 1.97 -13.99 -3.71
N VAL A 79 1.30 -13.17 -2.89
CA VAL A 79 2.00 -12.39 -1.85
C VAL A 79 1.28 -12.57 -0.53
N SER A 80 1.98 -13.15 0.44
CA SER A 80 1.49 -13.25 1.82
C SER A 80 2.19 -12.20 2.68
N VAL A 81 1.43 -11.42 3.43
CA VAL A 81 1.97 -10.32 4.25
C VAL A 81 1.37 -10.40 5.65
N ALA A 82 2.25 -10.39 6.65
CA ALA A 82 1.88 -10.10 8.04
C ALA A 82 2.45 -8.73 8.41
N LEU A 83 1.62 -7.83 8.95
CA LEU A 83 2.04 -6.51 9.41
C LEU A 83 1.67 -6.38 10.89
N THR A 84 2.67 -6.23 11.75
CA THR A 84 2.44 -5.89 13.15
C THR A 84 2.58 -4.39 13.32
N GLN A 85 1.51 -3.72 13.74
CA GLN A 85 1.49 -2.30 14.06
C GLN A 85 1.32 -2.09 15.55
N LEU A 86 2.19 -1.27 16.12
CA LEU A 86 2.06 -0.77 17.49
C LEU A 86 1.78 0.73 17.45
N ILE A 87 0.77 1.15 18.19
CA ILE A 87 0.39 2.55 18.35
C ILE A 87 0.47 2.90 19.83
N TYR A 88 1.18 3.98 20.16
CA TYR A 88 1.20 4.56 21.49
C TYR A 88 0.55 5.94 21.46
N VAL A 89 -0.57 6.09 22.15
CA VAL A 89 -1.21 7.38 22.41
C VAL A 89 -0.55 7.99 23.64
N THR A 90 0.04 9.18 23.47
CA THR A 90 0.70 9.89 24.54
C THR A 90 -0.30 10.66 25.41
N PRO A 91 0.07 11.09 26.63
CA PRO A 91 -0.75 12.01 27.43
C PRO A 91 -0.75 13.45 26.90
N TYR A 92 0.03 13.76 25.85
CA TYR A 92 0.12 15.11 25.30
C TYR A 92 -1.05 15.44 24.39
N ILE A 93 -1.64 16.59 24.65
CA ILE A 93 -2.68 17.20 23.82
C ILE A 93 -2.08 18.37 23.05
N TRP A 94 -2.21 18.35 21.72
CA TRP A 94 -1.76 19.44 20.86
C TRP A 94 -2.95 19.96 20.03
N LYS A 95 -3.23 21.27 20.14
CA LYS A 95 -4.36 21.93 19.47
C LYS A 95 -5.71 21.20 19.69
N GLY A 96 -5.90 20.62 20.89
CA GLY A 96 -7.10 19.86 21.25
C GLY A 96 -7.09 18.41 20.80
N GLY A 97 -6.13 17.96 20.00
CA GLY A 97 -6.00 16.57 19.55
C GLY A 97 -4.98 15.78 20.39
N SER A 98 -5.17 14.47 20.46
CA SER A 98 -4.25 13.53 21.13
C SER A 98 -3.11 13.14 20.20
N LEU A 99 -1.88 13.34 20.64
CA LEU A 99 -0.67 12.96 19.89
C LEU A 99 -0.39 11.47 20.11
N SER A 100 -0.12 10.76 19.03
CA SER A 100 0.30 9.36 19.07
C SER A 100 1.48 9.11 18.14
N PHE A 101 2.16 7.99 18.36
CA PHE A 101 3.21 7.47 17.49
C PHE A 101 2.85 6.04 17.09
N ASN A 102 3.15 5.68 15.84
CA ASN A 102 2.97 4.33 15.34
C ASN A 102 4.25 3.79 14.72
N ALA A 103 4.38 2.46 14.72
CA ALA A 103 5.39 1.74 13.97
C ALA A 103 4.77 0.46 13.39
N ILE A 104 5.10 0.15 12.14
CA ILE A 104 4.64 -1.06 11.43
C ILE A 104 5.86 -1.85 10.96
N VAL A 105 5.89 -3.12 11.31
CA VAL A 105 6.93 -4.08 10.89
C VAL A 105 6.28 -5.11 9.97
N PRO A 106 6.64 -5.15 8.67
CA PRO A 106 6.10 -6.13 7.73
C PRO A 106 6.98 -7.37 7.62
N LEU A 107 6.33 -8.54 7.53
CA LEU A 107 6.92 -9.79 7.07
C LEU A 107 6.22 -10.18 5.77
N VAL A 108 6.97 -10.37 4.68
CA VAL A 108 6.44 -10.55 3.34
C VAL A 108 7.02 -11.80 2.71
N ASN A 109 6.17 -12.65 2.13
CA ASN A 109 6.57 -13.77 1.30
C ASN A 109 6.04 -13.58 -0.12
N TYR A 110 6.92 -13.73 -1.11
CA TYR A 110 6.59 -13.75 -2.53
C TYR A 110 6.70 -15.16 -3.08
N ASP A 111 5.62 -15.62 -3.72
CA ASP A 111 5.58 -16.81 -4.54
C ASP A 111 5.27 -16.40 -5.99
N THR A 112 6.21 -16.65 -6.91
CA THR A 112 6.08 -16.11 -8.27
C THR A 112 6.42 -17.17 -9.30
N SER A 113 5.60 -17.25 -10.34
CA SER A 113 5.84 -18.11 -11.50
C SER A 113 5.33 -17.47 -12.79
N VAL A 114 5.83 -17.95 -13.92
CA VAL A 114 5.36 -17.65 -15.26
C VAL A 114 5.46 -18.93 -16.09
N ALA A 115 4.75 -19.01 -17.21
CA ALA A 115 4.87 -20.13 -18.14
C ALA A 115 6.32 -20.35 -18.61
N ALA A 116 6.67 -21.59 -18.94
CA ALA A 116 8.02 -21.97 -19.34
C ALA A 116 8.53 -21.24 -20.60
N ASP A 117 7.63 -20.82 -21.47
CA ASP A 117 7.90 -20.09 -22.71
C ASP A 117 7.71 -18.56 -22.56
N SER A 118 7.58 -18.05 -21.32
CA SER A 118 7.48 -16.62 -21.07
C SER A 118 8.79 -15.91 -21.45
N PRO A 119 8.70 -14.79 -22.22
CA PRO A 119 9.88 -14.01 -22.61
C PRO A 119 10.71 -13.53 -21.43
N VAL A 120 10.04 -13.22 -20.32
CA VAL A 120 10.68 -12.73 -19.10
C VAL A 120 10.37 -13.65 -17.93
N ARG A 121 11.37 -13.89 -17.09
CA ARG A 121 11.25 -14.66 -15.85
C ARG A 121 10.98 -13.73 -14.67
N LEU A 122 10.14 -14.16 -13.75
CA LEU A 122 9.99 -13.50 -12.45
C LEU A 122 10.96 -14.14 -11.45
N SER A 123 11.70 -13.30 -10.75
CA SER A 123 12.54 -13.72 -9.63
C SER A 123 12.15 -12.94 -8.40
N SER A 124 11.93 -13.64 -7.29
CA SER A 124 11.57 -13.04 -6.01
C SER A 124 12.53 -13.43 -4.91
N ASN A 125 12.61 -12.59 -3.90
CA ASN A 125 13.48 -12.79 -2.74
C ASN A 125 12.85 -13.73 -1.67
N GLY A 126 11.67 -14.33 -1.97
CA GLY A 126 10.95 -15.25 -1.09
C GLY A 126 10.46 -14.57 0.19
N LEU A 127 10.68 -15.22 1.35
CA LEU A 127 10.29 -14.71 2.66
C LEU A 127 11.34 -13.74 3.21
N GLY A 128 10.88 -12.60 3.76
CA GLY A 128 11.75 -11.65 4.44
C GLY A 128 11.01 -10.47 5.06
N MET A 129 11.71 -9.73 5.91
CA MET A 129 11.21 -8.49 6.50
C MET A 129 11.14 -7.42 5.41
N GLY A 130 10.04 -6.66 5.39
CA GLY A 130 9.87 -5.49 4.55
C GLY A 130 10.41 -4.20 5.18
N ASP A 131 10.18 -3.08 4.50
CA ASP A 131 10.56 -1.76 5.01
C ASP A 131 9.66 -1.36 6.18
N ILE A 132 10.26 -0.91 7.28
CA ILE A 132 9.53 -0.47 8.46
C ILE A 132 8.93 0.91 8.18
N SER A 133 7.66 1.11 8.54
CA SER A 133 7.06 2.44 8.56
C SER A 133 6.78 2.90 9.98
N PHE A 134 6.96 4.20 10.23
CA PHE A 134 6.71 4.80 11.53
C PHE A 134 6.43 6.30 11.40
N GLY A 135 5.72 6.85 12.39
CA GLY A 135 5.49 8.28 12.42
C GLY A 135 4.50 8.75 13.48
N PRO A 136 4.37 10.07 13.63
CA PRO A 136 3.40 10.69 14.51
C PRO A 136 2.02 10.76 13.86
N ALA A 137 0.99 10.75 14.71
CA ALA A 137 -0.39 11.04 14.31
C ALA A 137 -1.08 11.92 15.35
N LEU A 138 -2.01 12.75 14.88
CA LEU A 138 -2.83 13.64 15.69
C LEU A 138 -4.31 13.26 15.50
N GLN A 139 -4.90 12.63 16.50
CA GLN A 139 -6.32 12.34 16.55
C GLN A 139 -7.08 13.54 17.06
N MET A 140 -7.97 14.10 16.25
CA MET A 140 -8.80 15.22 16.65
C MET A 140 -10.01 14.75 17.46
N PRO A 141 -10.54 15.59 18.38
CA PRO A 141 -11.79 15.31 19.06
C PRO A 141 -12.93 15.08 18.07
N PRO A 142 -13.91 14.24 18.45
CA PRO A 142 -15.09 14.04 17.63
C PRO A 142 -15.90 15.33 17.53
N VAL A 143 -16.43 15.61 16.34
CA VAL A 143 -17.43 16.66 16.15
C VAL A 143 -18.80 16.05 16.46
N MET A 144 -19.50 16.65 17.41
CA MET A 144 -20.84 16.23 17.82
C MET A 144 -21.91 16.97 17.03
N ARG A 145 -23.00 16.27 16.68
CA ARG A 145 -24.19 16.82 16.08
C ARG A 145 -25.42 16.13 16.67
N ASP A 146 -26.36 16.90 17.15
CA ASP A 146 -27.63 16.40 17.75
C ASP A 146 -27.37 15.32 18.83
N GLY A 147 -26.36 15.56 19.70
CA GLY A 147 -26.02 14.66 20.80
C GLY A 147 -25.25 13.39 20.40
N ARG A 148 -24.97 13.18 19.11
CA ARG A 148 -24.22 12.04 18.59
C ARG A 148 -22.93 12.44 17.88
N VAL A 149 -22.00 11.51 17.74
CA VAL A 149 -20.80 11.74 16.95
C VAL A 149 -21.16 11.81 15.48
N PHE A 150 -20.73 12.90 14.81
CA PHE A 150 -20.96 13.12 13.40
C PHE A 150 -19.69 12.96 12.57
N PHE A 151 -18.53 13.39 13.09
CA PHE A 151 -17.29 13.41 12.31
C PHE A 151 -16.08 13.14 13.19
N PHE A 152 -15.16 12.31 12.66
CA PHE A 152 -13.85 12.06 13.23
C PHE A 152 -12.77 12.33 12.20
N GLN A 153 -11.57 12.72 12.65
CA GLN A 153 -10.43 12.86 11.76
C GLN A 153 -9.11 12.67 12.49
N ARG A 154 -8.14 12.19 11.73
CA ARG A 154 -6.76 12.01 12.15
C ARG A 154 -5.81 12.46 11.05
N PHE A 155 -4.79 13.23 11.43
CA PHE A 155 -3.68 13.60 10.57
C PHE A 155 -2.45 12.81 10.98
N ALA A 156 -1.66 12.34 10.02
CA ALA A 156 -0.43 11.62 10.32
C ALA A 156 0.62 11.83 9.23
N ILE A 157 1.87 11.54 9.58
CA ILE A 157 2.99 11.51 8.64
C ILE A 157 3.78 10.25 8.93
N ASP A 158 3.85 9.33 7.97
CA ASP A 158 4.64 8.11 8.08
C ASP A 158 5.91 8.21 7.25
N ALA A 159 7.05 7.81 7.84
CA ALA A 159 8.30 7.59 7.15
C ALA A 159 8.48 6.08 6.91
N PHE A 160 9.00 5.71 5.74
CA PHE A 160 9.33 4.34 5.37
C PHE A 160 10.84 4.21 5.28
N ALA A 161 11.42 3.38 6.16
CA ALA A 161 12.85 3.13 6.22
C ALA A 161 13.22 1.88 5.40
N PRO A 162 14.19 1.96 4.47
CA PRO A 162 14.56 0.86 3.58
C PRO A 162 15.49 -0.15 4.29
N VAL A 163 14.97 -0.78 5.34
CA VAL A 163 15.71 -1.74 6.20
C VAL A 163 15.34 -3.19 5.91
N GLY A 164 14.37 -3.44 5.04
CA GLY A 164 13.92 -4.76 4.65
C GLY A 164 14.95 -5.55 3.85
N LYS A 165 14.64 -6.82 3.62
CA LYS A 165 15.48 -7.72 2.81
C LYS A 165 15.63 -7.19 1.38
N PHE A 166 16.88 -7.06 0.90
CA PHE A 166 17.18 -6.50 -0.40
C PHE A 166 18.37 -7.20 -1.06
N ASP A 167 18.14 -7.71 -2.25
CA ASP A 167 19.16 -8.30 -3.12
C ASP A 167 19.19 -7.54 -4.46
N ARG A 168 20.36 -7.12 -4.90
CA ARG A 168 20.54 -6.35 -6.15
C ARG A 168 20.28 -7.17 -7.42
N ASP A 169 20.48 -8.48 -7.34
CA ASP A 169 20.34 -9.39 -8.47
C ASP A 169 18.89 -9.90 -8.62
N ILE A 170 18.03 -9.59 -7.64
CA ILE A 170 16.64 -10.01 -7.60
C ILE A 170 15.73 -8.82 -7.94
N ALA A 171 14.78 -9.03 -8.85
CA ALA A 171 13.84 -7.99 -9.28
C ALA A 171 12.77 -7.68 -8.21
N ILE A 172 12.30 -8.71 -7.48
CA ILE A 172 11.23 -8.60 -6.50
C ILE A 172 11.81 -8.72 -5.09
N ASN A 173 11.95 -7.57 -4.44
CA ASN A 173 12.50 -7.46 -3.09
C ASN A 173 11.42 -7.01 -2.09
N GLN A 174 11.61 -7.35 -0.82
CA GLN A 174 10.79 -6.86 0.29
C GLN A 174 11.06 -5.37 0.57
N SER A 175 12.34 -4.94 0.45
CA SER A 175 12.70 -3.53 0.56
C SER A 175 12.67 -2.84 -0.79
N THR A 176 12.27 -1.56 -0.78
CA THR A 176 12.38 -0.68 -1.96
C THR A 176 13.80 -0.19 -2.21
N GLY A 177 14.65 -0.21 -1.17
CA GLY A 177 16.00 0.33 -1.22
C GLY A 177 16.08 1.85 -1.11
N PHE A 178 14.98 2.55 -0.81
CA PHE A 178 14.95 4.01 -0.62
C PHE A 178 13.97 4.43 0.47
N TRP A 179 14.22 5.59 1.05
CA TRP A 179 13.32 6.24 1.98
C TRP A 179 12.09 6.80 1.26
N SER A 180 10.96 6.82 1.96
CA SER A 180 9.76 7.53 1.52
C SER A 180 9.08 8.20 2.69
N VAL A 181 8.26 9.22 2.43
CA VAL A 181 7.45 9.90 3.43
C VAL A 181 6.04 10.07 2.92
N ALA A 182 5.04 9.80 3.78
CA ALA A 182 3.63 9.86 3.44
C ALA A 182 2.81 10.62 4.49
N PRO A 183 2.54 11.92 4.29
CA PRO A 183 1.46 12.59 5.01
C PRO A 183 0.12 12.01 4.58
N HIS A 184 -0.80 11.86 5.55
CA HIS A 184 -2.15 11.42 5.27
C HIS A 184 -3.19 12.03 6.20
N TRP A 185 -4.43 12.08 5.71
CA TRP A 185 -5.61 12.51 6.43
C TRP A 185 -6.67 11.42 6.36
N ALA A 186 -7.02 10.86 7.51
CA ALA A 186 -8.09 9.89 7.68
C ALA A 186 -9.31 10.57 8.30
N PHE A 187 -10.49 10.24 7.81
CA PHE A 187 -11.74 10.78 8.33
C PHE A 187 -12.87 9.77 8.27
N THR A 188 -13.87 9.97 9.13
CA THR A 188 -15.15 9.25 9.13
C THR A 188 -16.26 10.23 9.36
N VAL A 189 -17.28 10.18 8.50
CA VAL A 189 -18.57 10.88 8.66
C VAL A 189 -19.62 9.85 9.05
N GLN A 190 -20.44 10.14 10.04
CA GLN A 190 -21.59 9.32 10.44
C GLN A 190 -22.89 10.09 10.20
N PRO A 191 -23.50 9.95 8.99
CA PRO A 191 -24.78 10.62 8.68
C PRO A 191 -25.93 10.16 9.59
N SER A 192 -25.86 8.91 10.09
CA SER A 192 -26.80 8.34 11.06
C SER A 192 -26.07 7.46 12.09
N ASP A 193 -26.76 6.93 13.08
CA ASP A 193 -26.19 6.02 14.09
C ASP A 193 -25.77 4.66 13.51
N THR A 194 -26.33 4.31 12.38
CA THR A 194 -26.04 3.03 11.71
C THR A 194 -25.10 3.14 10.53
N TRP A 195 -25.10 4.28 9.80
CA TRP A 195 -24.36 4.46 8.57
C TRP A 195 -23.12 5.32 8.77
N GLU A 196 -22.01 4.91 8.15
CA GLU A 196 -20.77 5.68 8.09
C GLU A 196 -20.18 5.71 6.68
N ILE A 197 -19.38 6.75 6.42
CA ILE A 197 -18.51 6.90 5.26
C ILE A 197 -17.14 7.28 5.77
N SER A 198 -16.14 6.49 5.40
CA SER A 198 -14.73 6.72 5.78
C SER A 198 -13.85 6.93 4.57
N GLY A 199 -12.81 7.71 4.75
CA GLY A 199 -11.79 7.94 3.74
C GLY A 199 -10.43 8.22 4.37
N ARG A 200 -9.38 7.86 3.61
CA ARG A 200 -7.99 8.26 3.92
C ARG A 200 -7.33 8.73 2.64
N LEU A 201 -6.91 9.99 2.63
CA LEU A 201 -6.15 10.59 1.54
C LEU A 201 -4.68 10.59 1.91
N ASN A 202 -3.85 10.09 1.01
CA ASN A 202 -2.42 9.92 1.26
C ASN A 202 -1.63 10.48 0.07
N TYR A 203 -0.50 11.11 0.37
CA TYR A 203 0.50 11.48 -0.62
C TYR A 203 1.82 10.81 -0.25
N LEU A 204 2.56 10.28 -1.23
CA LEU A 204 3.85 9.64 -1.02
C LEU A 204 4.91 10.37 -1.83
N TYR A 205 5.94 10.82 -1.15
CA TYR A 205 7.19 11.28 -1.75
C TYR A 205 8.26 10.21 -1.60
N ASN A 206 8.92 9.86 -2.70
CA ASN A 206 9.99 8.86 -2.73
C ASN A 206 11.34 9.56 -2.91
N PHE A 207 12.29 9.26 -2.03
CA PHE A 207 13.64 9.82 -2.13
C PHE A 207 14.45 9.07 -3.19
N ARG A 208 15.46 9.75 -3.73
CA ARG A 208 16.42 9.19 -4.66
C ARG A 208 17.25 8.10 -3.97
N THR A 209 17.62 7.07 -4.75
CA THR A 209 18.45 5.95 -4.29
C THR A 209 19.56 5.62 -5.29
N SER A 210 20.69 5.13 -4.76
CA SER A 210 21.74 4.45 -5.54
C SER A 210 21.61 2.92 -5.48
N ARG A 211 20.50 2.41 -4.93
CA ARG A 211 20.18 0.97 -4.84
C ARG A 211 19.06 0.65 -5.84
N ALA A 212 19.26 -0.34 -6.68
CA ALA A 212 18.23 -0.90 -7.55
C ALA A 212 18.34 -2.42 -7.54
N GLY A 213 17.20 -3.12 -7.56
CA GLY A 213 17.13 -4.57 -7.68
C GLY A 213 16.80 -4.98 -9.12
N GLY A 214 17.39 -6.07 -9.60
CA GLY A 214 17.08 -6.67 -10.89
C GLY A 214 17.31 -5.74 -12.09
N VAL A 215 18.35 -4.91 -12.04
CA VAL A 215 18.71 -4.06 -13.20
C VAL A 215 19.11 -4.94 -14.37
N PRO A 216 18.44 -4.84 -15.54
CA PRO A 216 18.77 -5.70 -16.66
C PRO A 216 20.19 -5.39 -17.19
N PRO A 217 20.94 -6.42 -17.65
CA PRO A 217 22.27 -6.25 -18.19
C PRO A 217 22.21 -5.65 -19.61
N ILE A 218 22.01 -4.34 -19.70
CA ILE A 218 21.95 -3.61 -20.98
C ILE A 218 23.37 -3.15 -21.33
N PRO A 219 23.94 -3.53 -22.50
CA PRO A 219 25.24 -3.07 -22.93
C PRO A 219 25.38 -1.54 -22.90
N GLY A 220 26.43 -1.03 -22.25
CA GLY A 220 26.67 0.41 -22.11
C GLY A 220 25.83 1.13 -21.05
N PHE A 221 24.85 0.48 -20.43
CA PHE A 221 24.09 1.06 -19.35
C PHE A 221 24.78 0.85 -18.00
N ARG A 222 24.98 1.93 -17.25
CA ARG A 222 25.45 1.89 -15.86
C ARG A 222 24.46 2.60 -14.98
N PHE A 223 23.86 1.87 -14.06
CA PHE A 223 23.00 2.45 -13.05
C PHE A 223 23.79 3.35 -12.08
N ARG A 224 23.31 4.56 -11.85
CA ARG A 224 23.86 5.54 -10.89
C ARG A 224 22.85 5.89 -9.81
N ASN A 225 21.63 6.19 -10.22
CA ASN A 225 20.53 6.53 -9.32
C ASN A 225 19.15 6.22 -9.93
N GLY A 226 18.19 6.00 -9.05
CA GLY A 226 16.78 5.89 -9.39
C GLY A 226 15.92 6.69 -8.44
N GLN A 227 14.72 7.06 -8.87
CA GLN A 227 13.70 7.68 -8.04
C GLN A 227 12.32 7.25 -8.53
N ALA A 228 11.52 6.68 -7.65
CA ALA A 228 10.12 6.41 -7.93
C ALA A 228 9.32 7.72 -7.96
N GLY A 229 8.35 7.81 -8.85
CA GLY A 229 7.46 8.96 -8.94
C GLY A 229 6.58 9.08 -7.71
N ASP A 230 6.14 10.30 -7.40
CA ASP A 230 5.22 10.57 -6.30
C ASP A 230 3.87 9.92 -6.57
N VAL A 231 3.19 9.52 -5.49
CA VAL A 231 1.90 8.82 -5.56
C VAL A 231 0.87 9.55 -4.71
N LEU A 232 -0.33 9.66 -5.24
CA LEU A 232 -1.55 10.01 -4.50
C LEU A 232 -2.43 8.78 -4.42
N TRP A 233 -2.97 8.45 -3.24
CA TRP A 233 -4.01 7.43 -3.14
C TRP A 233 -5.05 7.76 -2.09
N ALA A 234 -6.24 7.23 -2.32
CA ALA A 234 -7.34 7.29 -1.40
C ALA A 234 -7.81 5.87 -1.06
N ASN A 235 -7.90 5.54 0.23
CA ASN A 235 -8.72 4.44 0.70
C ASN A 235 -10.11 4.99 1.03
N PHE A 236 -11.16 4.25 0.75
CA PHE A 236 -12.53 4.62 1.07
C PHE A 236 -13.33 3.42 1.55
N ALA A 237 -14.31 3.67 2.37
CA ALA A 237 -15.23 2.66 2.86
C ALA A 237 -16.61 3.28 3.17
N SER A 238 -17.63 2.46 3.11
CA SER A 238 -18.95 2.81 3.63
C SER A 238 -19.59 1.56 4.20
N SER A 239 -20.15 1.66 5.41
CA SER A 239 -20.73 0.51 6.09
C SER A 239 -22.00 0.86 6.86
N VAL A 240 -22.85 -0.15 7.04
CA VAL A 240 -24.02 -0.07 7.91
C VAL A 240 -23.84 -1.01 9.11
N LYS A 241 -24.26 -0.54 10.27
CA LYS A 241 -24.34 -1.33 11.50
C LYS A 241 -25.57 -2.25 11.41
N VAL A 242 -25.33 -3.56 11.35
CA VAL A 242 -26.36 -4.60 11.26
C VAL A 242 -26.78 -5.05 12.65
N THR A 243 -25.80 -5.20 13.54
CA THR A 243 -25.98 -5.41 14.99
C THR A 243 -25.04 -4.49 15.77
N GLU A 244 -25.08 -4.51 17.11
CA GLU A 244 -24.14 -3.72 17.91
C GLU A 244 -22.66 -4.18 17.71
N GLN A 245 -22.45 -5.42 17.28
CA GLN A 245 -21.13 -5.97 17.04
C GLN A 245 -20.74 -6.02 15.57
N LEU A 246 -21.71 -6.07 14.63
CA LEU A 246 -21.45 -6.35 13.22
C LEU A 246 -21.77 -5.15 12.34
N ARG A 247 -20.80 -4.77 11.52
CA ARG A 247 -20.97 -3.86 10.37
C ARG A 247 -20.68 -4.58 9.07
N LEU A 248 -21.45 -4.31 8.04
CA LEU A 248 -21.24 -4.79 6.68
C LEU A 248 -21.17 -3.60 5.73
N GLY A 249 -20.35 -3.72 4.68
CA GLY A 249 -20.22 -2.63 3.74
C GLY A 249 -19.29 -2.94 2.57
N ILE A 250 -18.86 -1.87 1.94
CA ILE A 250 -17.93 -1.88 0.81
C ILE A 250 -16.67 -1.10 1.18
N ASN A 251 -15.54 -1.54 0.63
CA ASN A 251 -14.26 -0.85 0.73
C ASN A 251 -13.62 -0.75 -0.65
N GLY A 252 -12.69 0.15 -0.77
CA GLY A 252 -11.90 0.25 -1.98
C GLY A 252 -10.70 1.16 -1.78
N TYR A 253 -9.89 1.21 -2.82
CA TYR A 253 -8.84 2.21 -2.92
C TYR A 253 -8.63 2.61 -4.38
N TYR A 254 -8.20 3.85 -4.55
CA TYR A 254 -7.75 4.38 -5.82
C TYR A 254 -6.33 4.92 -5.65
N LEU A 255 -5.42 4.51 -6.53
CA LEU A 255 -4.03 4.96 -6.57
C LEU A 255 -3.72 5.57 -7.92
N GLN A 256 -3.08 6.74 -7.90
CA GLN A 256 -2.55 7.42 -9.07
C GLN A 256 -1.09 7.84 -8.82
N GLN A 257 -0.17 7.33 -9.61
CA GLN A 257 1.18 7.88 -9.66
C GLN A 257 1.18 9.19 -10.45
N LEU A 258 1.71 10.25 -9.85
CA LEU A 258 1.63 11.61 -10.40
C LEU A 258 2.76 11.91 -11.40
N LYS A 259 3.95 11.37 -11.13
CA LYS A 259 5.16 11.58 -11.94
C LYS A 259 5.70 10.25 -12.45
N ASN A 260 6.29 10.26 -13.63
CA ASN A 260 7.07 9.12 -14.11
C ASN A 260 8.24 8.82 -13.16
N ASN A 261 8.64 7.55 -13.09
CA ASN A 261 9.87 7.15 -12.42
C ASN A 261 11.08 7.74 -13.16
N ARG A 262 12.21 7.80 -12.48
CA ARG A 262 13.45 8.32 -13.05
C ARG A 262 14.58 7.32 -12.84
N THR A 263 15.43 7.19 -13.85
CA THR A 263 16.66 6.41 -13.83
C THR A 263 17.79 7.27 -14.39
N ASN A 264 18.88 7.41 -13.63
CA ASN A 264 20.03 8.26 -14.00
C ASN A 264 19.60 9.69 -14.36
N ASP A 265 18.64 10.26 -13.63
CA ASP A 265 18.06 11.59 -13.85
C ASP A 265 17.19 11.73 -15.11
N GLN A 266 17.01 10.67 -15.88
CA GLN A 266 16.12 10.65 -17.04
C GLN A 266 14.74 10.11 -16.63
N SER A 267 13.67 10.69 -17.21
CA SER A 267 12.31 10.18 -17.02
C SER A 267 12.15 8.85 -17.75
N VAL A 268 11.53 7.88 -17.08
CA VAL A 268 11.11 6.61 -17.68
C VAL A 268 9.72 6.82 -18.27
N PRO A 269 9.55 6.86 -19.59
CA PRO A 269 8.24 7.07 -20.22
C PRO A 269 7.25 5.99 -19.77
N ASP A 270 5.96 6.34 -19.70
CA ASP A 270 4.85 5.43 -19.47
C ASP A 270 4.98 4.55 -18.20
N SER A 271 5.72 5.04 -17.18
CA SER A 271 5.94 4.32 -15.92
C SER A 271 4.96 4.68 -14.81
N LYS A 272 3.94 5.48 -15.09
CA LYS A 272 2.93 5.84 -14.11
C LYS A 272 2.00 4.67 -13.85
N ARG A 273 1.68 4.44 -12.58
CA ARG A 273 0.75 3.41 -12.12
C ARG A 273 -0.61 3.99 -11.81
N ARG A 274 -1.64 3.22 -12.11
CA ARG A 274 -3.00 3.46 -11.67
C ARG A 274 -3.61 2.15 -11.19
N GLN A 275 -4.34 2.24 -10.07
CA GLN A 275 -5.04 1.08 -9.51
C GLN A 275 -6.36 1.53 -8.91
N PHE A 276 -7.42 0.86 -9.25
CA PHE A 276 -8.74 1.02 -8.65
C PHE A 276 -9.30 -0.34 -8.28
N TYR A 277 -9.58 -0.49 -6.98
CA TYR A 277 -10.09 -1.72 -6.40
C TYR A 277 -11.30 -1.43 -5.52
N VAL A 278 -12.30 -2.31 -5.56
CA VAL A 278 -13.49 -2.24 -4.73
C VAL A 278 -13.89 -3.64 -4.31
N GLY A 279 -14.47 -3.80 -3.13
CA GLY A 279 -15.01 -5.09 -2.70
C GLY A 279 -15.77 -5.02 -1.39
N PRO A 280 -16.39 -6.13 -0.99
CA PRO A 280 -17.13 -6.22 0.25
C PRO A 280 -16.20 -6.25 1.46
N GLY A 281 -16.73 -5.86 2.61
CA GLY A 281 -16.05 -5.96 3.88
C GLY A 281 -17.01 -6.15 5.04
N LEU A 282 -16.47 -6.66 6.12
CA LEU A 282 -17.14 -6.76 7.40
C LEU A 282 -16.23 -6.27 8.53
N SER A 283 -16.86 -5.78 9.59
CA SER A 283 -16.21 -5.44 10.85
C SER A 283 -16.99 -6.07 11.97
N TRP A 284 -16.30 -6.83 12.82
CA TRP A 284 -16.89 -7.51 13.96
C TRP A 284 -16.16 -7.14 15.24
N ARG A 285 -16.88 -6.51 16.16
CA ARG A 285 -16.41 -6.17 17.50
C ARG A 285 -16.76 -7.29 18.45
N PHE A 286 -15.75 -8.01 18.95
CA PHE A 286 -15.93 -9.09 19.92
C PHE A 286 -16.29 -8.52 21.30
N ASP A 287 -15.57 -7.46 21.70
CA ASP A 287 -15.72 -6.75 22.96
C ASP A 287 -15.21 -5.30 22.82
N GLU A 288 -15.05 -4.58 23.94
CA GLU A 288 -14.59 -3.19 23.95
C GLU A 288 -13.13 -3.01 23.47
N LYS A 289 -12.31 -4.06 23.58
CA LYS A 289 -10.88 -4.03 23.24
C LYS A 289 -10.54 -4.71 21.92
N ASN A 290 -11.41 -5.60 21.42
CA ASN A 290 -11.09 -6.48 20.31
C ASN A 290 -12.03 -6.27 19.13
N LEU A 291 -11.42 -5.98 17.98
CA LEU A 291 -12.10 -5.75 16.70
C LEU A 291 -11.42 -6.56 15.60
N LEU A 292 -12.21 -7.17 14.73
CA LEU A 292 -11.76 -7.82 13.51
C LEU A 292 -12.40 -7.12 12.31
N ASN A 293 -11.60 -6.82 11.30
CA ASN A 293 -12.09 -6.43 9.98
C ASN A 293 -11.61 -7.43 8.94
N PHE A 294 -12.49 -7.78 8.01
CA PHE A 294 -12.15 -8.59 6.85
C PHE A 294 -12.65 -7.90 5.58
N ASN A 295 -11.75 -7.70 4.63
CA ASN A 295 -12.02 -6.99 3.38
C ASN A 295 -11.52 -7.81 2.20
N VAL A 296 -12.32 -7.83 1.13
CA VAL A 296 -11.92 -8.34 -0.19
C VAL A 296 -11.79 -7.15 -1.13
N TYR A 297 -10.77 -7.17 -2.00
CA TYR A 297 -10.56 -6.17 -3.02
C TYR A 297 -10.47 -6.83 -4.38
N LEU A 298 -11.36 -6.43 -5.30
CA LEU A 298 -11.43 -6.91 -6.67
C LEU A 298 -10.93 -5.81 -7.60
N PRO A 299 -10.09 -6.13 -8.60
CA PRO A 299 -9.56 -5.14 -9.53
C PRO A 299 -10.65 -4.62 -10.46
N ILE A 300 -10.76 -3.29 -10.55
CA ILE A 300 -11.64 -2.60 -11.51
C ILE A 300 -10.80 -2.03 -12.66
N GLU A 301 -9.66 -1.37 -12.30
CA GLU A 301 -8.74 -0.78 -13.25
C GLU A 301 -7.32 -0.90 -12.72
N VAL A 302 -6.41 -1.42 -13.54
CA VAL A 302 -4.99 -1.57 -13.18
C VAL A 302 -4.11 -1.25 -14.38
N GLU A 303 -3.18 -0.30 -14.21
CA GLU A 303 -2.16 0.05 -15.20
C GLU A 303 -0.76 -0.04 -14.57
N ASN A 304 0.21 -0.54 -15.33
CA ASN A 304 1.62 -0.70 -14.93
C ASN A 304 1.78 -1.40 -13.58
N SER A 305 0.95 -2.42 -13.30
CA SER A 305 0.98 -3.14 -12.04
C SER A 305 0.48 -4.58 -12.19
N VAL A 306 0.64 -5.35 -11.13
CA VAL A 306 0.00 -6.65 -10.99
C VAL A 306 -1.50 -6.48 -10.71
N ALA A 307 -2.32 -7.36 -11.26
CA ALA A 307 -3.77 -7.37 -11.09
C ALA A 307 -4.26 -8.74 -10.66
N GLY A 308 -5.26 -8.77 -9.80
CA GLY A 308 -5.89 -9.94 -9.22
C GLY A 308 -6.56 -9.60 -7.90
N ASN A 309 -7.09 -10.59 -7.21
CA ASN A 309 -7.83 -10.40 -5.97
C ASN A 309 -6.90 -10.22 -4.78
N SER A 310 -7.37 -9.51 -3.76
CA SER A 310 -6.67 -9.44 -2.47
C SER A 310 -7.62 -9.54 -1.30
N TYR A 311 -7.11 -10.08 -0.21
CA TYR A 311 -7.83 -10.38 1.01
C TYR A 311 -7.06 -9.77 2.18
N ASN A 312 -7.75 -9.03 3.04
CA ASN A 312 -7.15 -8.37 4.17
C ASN A 312 -7.94 -8.68 5.45
N LEU A 313 -7.29 -9.34 6.39
CA LEU A 313 -7.76 -9.54 7.75
C LEU A 313 -6.99 -8.59 8.67
N MET A 314 -7.69 -7.79 9.46
CA MET A 314 -7.10 -6.88 10.44
C MET A 314 -7.69 -7.20 11.81
N ILE A 315 -6.83 -7.42 12.78
CA ILE A 315 -7.19 -7.65 14.17
C ILE A 315 -6.64 -6.51 15.00
N VAL A 316 -7.50 -5.83 15.73
CA VAL A 316 -7.14 -4.70 16.61
C VAL A 316 -7.31 -5.16 18.05
N HIS A 317 -6.30 -4.89 18.89
CA HIS A 317 -6.33 -5.13 20.33
C HIS A 317 -5.86 -3.89 21.09
N SER A 318 -6.74 -3.32 21.92
CA SER A 318 -6.42 -2.22 22.85
C SER A 318 -5.93 -2.78 24.18
N LEU A 319 -4.69 -2.45 24.56
CA LEU A 319 -4.01 -2.93 25.75
C LEU A 319 -4.41 -2.14 27.00
#